data_083caec501377e9781e08e1e8d3fae2c
#
_entry.id   083caec501377e9781e08e1e8d3fae2c
#
_cell.length_a   1.000
_cell.length_b   1.000
_cell.length_c   1.000
_cell.angle_alpha   90.00
_cell.angle_beta   90.00
_cell.angle_gamma   90.00
#
_symmetry.space_group_name_H-M   'P 1'
#
loop_
_entity.id
_entity.type
_entity.pdbx_description
1 polymer ?
#
loop_
_entity_poly.entity_id
_entity_poly.type
_entity_poly.pdbx_seq_one_letter_code
_entity_poly.pdbx_strand_id
1 'polypeptide(L)'
;RQQWVVVQSNVNALKLNNASAEYIRLTEDYREKIEDELKEICLETITMVENVLLPRLLGVSEHAVVKQEQKADESDEQITQDSPKTVTTMITEGAVGHSPRHKSDQKIFYLKMSGDYHRYMAEIQRGEARIPHSLRSREAYEKALEIARDPKAGVATTHPIRLGLALNYSVFHHEIREDTEAAINIAQQALDEGLEDLDALSEMPRAYKDAALILKLLKDNIAMWQAFAAQKSNNGGSSGDDGGVEAVQKQLSQTHIEEKE
;
A
#
# COMPACT_ATOMS: atom_id res chain seq x y z
N ARG A 1 -9.53 3.12 -5.92
CA ARG A 1 -9.82 2.12 -4.89
C ARG A 1 -11.12 2.43 -4.14
N GLN A 2 -11.35 3.64 -3.66
CA GLN A 2 -12.57 4.00 -2.91
C GLN A 2 -13.84 3.66 -3.69
N GLN A 3 -13.92 4.03 -4.98
CA GLN A 3 -15.07 3.68 -5.83
C GLN A 3 -15.27 2.17 -5.94
N TRP A 4 -14.20 1.40 -6.08
CA TRP A 4 -14.28 -0.06 -6.14
C TRP A 4 -14.87 -0.65 -4.86
N VAL A 5 -14.42 -0.21 -3.68
CA VAL A 5 -14.95 -0.66 -2.38
C VAL A 5 -16.46 -0.39 -2.27
N VAL A 6 -16.90 0.82 -2.68
CA VAL A 6 -18.32 1.19 -2.66
C VAL A 6 -19.14 0.31 -3.59
N VAL A 7 -18.67 0.08 -4.82
CA VAL A 7 -19.39 -0.75 -5.79
C VAL A 7 -19.41 -2.21 -5.37
N GLN A 8 -18.31 -2.74 -4.82
CA GLN A 8 -18.26 -4.10 -4.28
C GLN A 8 -19.29 -4.30 -3.14
N SER A 9 -19.37 -3.34 -2.20
CA SER A 9 -20.35 -3.34 -1.13
C SER A 9 -21.79 -3.29 -1.68
N ASN A 10 -22.03 -2.47 -2.69
CA ASN A 10 -23.36 -2.38 -3.33
C ASN A 10 -23.75 -3.70 -4.02
N VAL A 11 -22.83 -4.37 -4.74
CA VAL A 11 -23.10 -5.68 -5.35
C VAL A 11 -23.50 -6.70 -4.29
N ASN A 12 -22.78 -6.74 -3.18
CA ASN A 12 -23.07 -7.67 -2.09
C ASN A 12 -24.44 -7.37 -1.47
N ALA A 13 -24.74 -6.10 -1.19
CA ALA A 13 -26.05 -5.69 -0.65
C ALA A 13 -27.21 -6.01 -1.58
N LEU A 14 -27.04 -5.84 -2.91
CA LEU A 14 -28.06 -6.18 -3.90
C LEU A 14 -28.34 -7.69 -3.95
N LYS A 15 -27.29 -8.52 -3.82
CA LYS A 15 -27.46 -9.99 -3.75
C LYS A 15 -28.19 -10.42 -2.48
N LEU A 16 -27.83 -9.84 -1.34
CA LEU A 16 -28.50 -10.13 -0.06
C LEU A 16 -29.98 -9.72 -0.05
N ASN A 17 -30.32 -8.60 -0.69
CA ASN A 17 -31.69 -8.08 -0.76
C ASN A 17 -32.53 -8.67 -1.90
N ASN A 18 -32.05 -9.74 -2.59
CA ASN A 18 -32.71 -10.37 -3.70
C ASN A 18 -33.18 -9.38 -4.79
N ALA A 19 -32.32 -8.40 -5.12
CA ALA A 19 -32.59 -7.46 -6.21
C ALA A 19 -32.74 -8.18 -7.57
N SER A 20 -33.29 -7.51 -8.58
CA SER A 20 -33.45 -8.12 -9.90
C SER A 20 -32.11 -8.55 -10.49
N ALA A 21 -32.10 -9.70 -11.16
CA ALA A 21 -30.89 -10.24 -11.78
C ALA A 21 -30.24 -9.27 -12.79
N GLU A 22 -31.06 -8.48 -13.49
CA GLU A 22 -30.59 -7.48 -14.43
C GLU A 22 -29.85 -6.34 -13.71
N TYR A 23 -30.36 -5.88 -12.58
CA TYR A 23 -29.71 -4.81 -11.80
C TYR A 23 -28.41 -5.27 -11.16
N ILE A 24 -28.36 -6.49 -10.64
CA ILE A 24 -27.14 -7.11 -10.13
C ILE A 24 -26.11 -7.18 -11.25
N ARG A 25 -26.46 -7.68 -12.44
CA ARG A 25 -25.57 -7.80 -13.58
C ARG A 25 -24.99 -6.46 -14.02
N LEU A 26 -25.81 -5.42 -14.15
CA LEU A 26 -25.36 -4.07 -14.51
C LEU A 26 -24.34 -3.52 -13.50
N THR A 27 -24.56 -3.77 -12.21
CA THR A 27 -23.65 -3.33 -11.16
C THR A 27 -22.34 -4.13 -11.16
N GLU A 28 -22.39 -5.42 -11.49
CA GLU A 28 -21.20 -6.27 -11.68
C GLU A 28 -20.39 -5.83 -12.91
N ASP A 29 -21.03 -5.54 -14.04
CA ASP A 29 -20.37 -5.03 -15.25
C ASP A 29 -19.69 -3.67 -14.98
N TYR A 30 -20.30 -2.82 -14.14
CA TYR A 30 -19.69 -1.55 -13.72
C TYR A 30 -18.50 -1.76 -12.80
N ARG A 31 -18.60 -2.71 -11.85
CA ARG A 31 -17.47 -3.10 -10.98
C ARG A 31 -16.28 -3.57 -11.80
N GLU A 32 -16.50 -4.41 -12.80
CA GLU A 32 -15.43 -4.94 -13.66
C GLU A 32 -14.68 -3.82 -14.39
N LYS A 33 -15.38 -2.82 -14.89
CA LYS A 33 -14.74 -1.63 -15.50
C LYS A 33 -13.85 -0.87 -14.50
N ILE A 34 -14.34 -0.68 -13.27
CA ILE A 34 -13.54 -0.02 -12.22
C ILE A 34 -12.33 -0.89 -11.83
N GLU A 35 -12.48 -2.22 -11.80
CA GLU A 35 -11.35 -3.14 -11.54
C GLU A 35 -10.28 -3.03 -12.63
N ASP A 36 -10.65 -2.91 -13.90
CA ASP A 36 -9.70 -2.79 -15.00
C ASP A 36 -8.98 -1.44 -14.99
N GLU A 37 -9.69 -0.33 -14.77
CA GLU A 37 -9.07 0.99 -14.58
C GLU A 37 -8.11 1.01 -13.38
N LEU A 38 -8.51 0.39 -12.26
CA LEU A 38 -7.66 0.30 -11.07
C LEU A 38 -6.41 -0.53 -11.31
N LYS A 39 -6.53 -1.66 -12.04
CA LYS A 39 -5.37 -2.49 -12.43
C LYS A 39 -4.38 -1.70 -13.26
N GLU A 40 -4.85 -0.94 -14.26
CA GLU A 40 -4.00 -0.12 -15.13
C GLU A 40 -3.21 0.90 -14.30
N ILE A 41 -3.88 1.70 -13.47
CA ILE A 41 -3.25 2.68 -12.59
C ILE A 41 -2.24 2.01 -11.64
N CYS A 42 -2.58 0.87 -11.05
CA CYS A 42 -1.69 0.15 -10.16
C CYS A 42 -0.42 -0.32 -10.89
N LEU A 43 -0.56 -0.92 -12.07
CA LEU A 43 0.58 -1.40 -12.86
C LEU A 43 1.49 -0.27 -13.33
N GLU A 44 0.94 0.85 -13.78
CA GLU A 44 1.72 2.04 -14.15
C GLU A 44 2.51 2.56 -12.95
N THR A 45 1.86 2.68 -11.79
CA THR A 45 2.52 3.17 -10.56
C THR A 45 3.60 2.20 -10.09
N ILE A 46 3.33 0.90 -10.05
CA ILE A 46 4.31 -0.14 -9.69
C ILE A 46 5.52 -0.04 -10.62
N THR A 47 5.29 0.02 -11.94
CA THR A 47 6.35 0.10 -12.94
C THR A 47 7.22 1.34 -12.73
N MET A 48 6.61 2.50 -12.49
CA MET A 48 7.35 3.73 -12.22
C MET A 48 8.17 3.64 -10.92
N VAL A 49 7.57 3.15 -9.86
CA VAL A 49 8.22 3.05 -8.55
C VAL A 49 9.38 2.06 -8.59
N GLU A 50 9.14 0.85 -9.09
CA GLU A 50 10.12 -0.25 -9.02
C GLU A 50 11.21 -0.16 -10.08
N ASN A 51 10.90 0.31 -11.29
CA ASN A 51 11.86 0.34 -12.38
C ASN A 51 12.56 1.69 -12.55
N VAL A 52 12.02 2.80 -11.99
CA VAL A 52 12.60 4.13 -12.17
C VAL A 52 13.03 4.74 -10.84
N LEU A 53 12.12 4.85 -9.87
CA LEU A 53 12.37 5.64 -8.66
C LEU A 53 13.26 4.91 -7.65
N LEU A 54 12.96 3.66 -7.33
CA LEU A 54 13.74 2.88 -6.39
C LEU A 54 15.17 2.59 -6.87
N PRO A 55 15.44 2.18 -8.13
CA PRO A 55 16.80 1.98 -8.61
C PRO A 55 17.67 3.24 -8.52
N ARG A 56 17.12 4.41 -8.87
CA ARG A 56 17.82 5.71 -8.74
C ARG A 56 18.18 6.03 -7.30
N LEU A 57 17.29 5.76 -6.35
CA LEU A 57 17.56 5.97 -4.92
C LEU A 57 18.53 4.96 -4.32
N LEU A 58 18.56 3.74 -4.85
CA LEU A 58 19.47 2.69 -4.43
C LEU A 58 20.86 2.82 -5.05
N GLY A 59 21.04 3.74 -6.01
CA GLY A 59 22.32 3.94 -6.70
C GLY A 59 22.64 2.80 -7.68
N VAL A 60 21.62 2.05 -8.11
CA VAL A 60 21.76 1.04 -9.17
C VAL A 60 21.82 1.80 -10.49
N SER A 61 23.01 1.86 -11.10
CA SER A 61 23.24 2.51 -12.39
C SER A 61 22.37 1.87 -13.46
N GLU A 62 21.78 2.69 -14.33
CA GLU A 62 20.89 2.28 -15.45
C GLU A 62 21.52 1.19 -16.37
N HIS A 63 22.81 0.91 -16.26
CA HIS A 63 23.51 -0.10 -17.04
C HIS A 63 23.24 -1.56 -16.63
N ALA A 64 22.56 -1.80 -15.51
CA ALA A 64 22.30 -3.16 -15.03
C ALA A 64 20.93 -3.72 -15.46
N VAL A 65 19.98 -2.86 -15.84
CA VAL A 65 18.60 -3.28 -16.17
C VAL A 65 18.49 -3.77 -17.63
N VAL A 66 19.36 -3.28 -18.54
CA VAL A 66 19.32 -3.62 -19.98
C VAL A 66 19.93 -4.99 -20.30
N LYS A 67 20.63 -5.64 -19.37
CA LYS A 67 21.32 -6.92 -19.64
C LYS A 67 20.49 -8.19 -19.50
N GLN A 68 19.24 -8.12 -19.07
CA GLN A 68 18.39 -9.32 -18.94
C GLN A 68 17.43 -9.57 -20.12
N GLU A 69 17.25 -8.63 -21.05
CA GLU A 69 16.37 -8.82 -22.22
C GLU A 69 17.10 -9.09 -23.55
N GLN A 70 18.43 -9.13 -23.57
CA GLN A 70 19.17 -9.42 -24.79
C GLN A 70 19.89 -10.78 -24.73
N LYS A 71 19.10 -11.87 -24.73
CA LYS A 71 19.56 -13.20 -25.13
C LYS A 71 18.47 -13.93 -25.91
N ALA A 72 18.05 -13.35 -27.00
CA ALA A 72 17.41 -14.04 -28.10
C ALA A 72 17.49 -13.14 -29.34
N ASP A 73 18.17 -13.68 -30.34
CA ASP A 73 18.25 -13.27 -31.74
C ASP A 73 19.36 -12.27 -32.12
N GLU A 74 20.51 -12.87 -32.51
CA GLU A 74 21.43 -12.29 -33.48
C GLU A 74 21.01 -12.77 -34.89
N SER A 75 20.50 -11.87 -35.72
CA SER A 75 20.66 -11.95 -37.15
C SER A 75 20.61 -10.57 -37.80
N ASP A 76 21.70 -10.25 -38.48
CA ASP A 76 22.02 -9.14 -39.36
C ASP A 76 20.86 -8.28 -39.90
N GLU A 77 21.01 -6.96 -39.81
CA GLU A 77 20.94 -6.04 -40.97
C GLU A 77 21.43 -4.64 -40.64
N GLN A 78 22.42 -4.17 -41.44
CA GLN A 78 22.89 -2.77 -41.48
C GLN A 78 21.84 -1.92 -42.13
N ILE A 79 21.49 -0.74 -41.54
CA ILE A 79 21.05 0.47 -42.28
C ILE A 79 21.28 1.73 -41.43
N THR A 80 22.16 2.59 -41.91
CA THR A 80 22.29 4.05 -41.95
C THR A 80 21.67 4.96 -40.90
N GLN A 81 22.57 5.83 -40.44
CA GLN A 81 22.42 7.08 -39.71
C GLN A 81 21.28 7.98 -40.22
N ASP A 82 20.39 8.38 -39.33
CA ASP A 82 19.99 9.79 -39.16
C ASP A 82 19.32 9.97 -37.78
N SER A 83 19.95 10.78 -36.93
CA SER A 83 19.45 11.07 -35.59
C SER A 83 18.72 12.37 -35.55
N PRO A 84 17.49 12.46 -35.02
CA PRO A 84 17.00 13.74 -34.49
C PRO A 84 17.58 13.96 -33.08
N LYS A 85 18.28 15.07 -32.95
CA LYS A 85 18.86 15.57 -31.71
C LYS A 85 17.76 15.81 -30.68
N THR A 86 17.61 14.88 -29.71
CA THR A 86 16.79 15.10 -28.54
C THR A 86 17.52 16.11 -27.65
N VAL A 87 16.82 17.21 -27.37
CA VAL A 87 17.26 18.26 -26.46
C VAL A 87 17.37 17.64 -25.05
N THR A 88 18.60 17.29 -24.69
CA THR A 88 18.94 16.96 -23.32
C THR A 88 18.87 18.25 -22.51
N THR A 89 17.74 18.47 -21.84
CA THR A 89 17.65 19.49 -20.79
C THR A 89 18.61 19.07 -19.69
N MET A 90 19.77 19.74 -19.64
CA MET A 90 20.68 19.67 -18.51
C MET A 90 19.96 20.22 -17.28
N ILE A 91 19.36 19.32 -16.50
CA ILE A 91 19.04 19.63 -15.12
C ILE A 91 20.38 19.61 -14.42
N THR A 92 20.95 20.82 -14.27
CA THR A 92 22.10 21.05 -13.42
C THR A 92 21.84 20.45 -12.06
N GLU A 93 22.68 19.49 -11.67
CA GLU A 93 22.81 19.00 -10.31
C GLU A 93 23.18 20.17 -9.39
N GLY A 94 22.16 20.88 -8.93
CA GLY A 94 22.28 21.69 -7.74
C GLY A 94 22.51 20.70 -6.60
N ALA A 95 23.75 20.65 -6.09
CA ALA A 95 24.11 19.91 -4.92
C ALA A 95 23.36 20.46 -3.69
N VAL A 96 22.09 20.15 -3.57
CA VAL A 96 21.36 20.23 -2.30
C VAL A 96 21.82 19.02 -1.52
N GLY A 97 22.70 19.24 -0.53
CA GLY A 97 23.20 18.21 0.35
C GLY A 97 22.05 17.51 1.06
N HIS A 98 21.56 16.43 0.46
CA HIS A 98 20.52 15.60 1.04
C HIS A 98 21.11 14.86 2.22
N SER A 99 20.69 15.22 3.43
CA SER A 99 20.97 14.48 4.65
C SER A 99 20.70 12.98 4.42
N PRO A 100 21.52 12.06 4.98
CA PRO A 100 21.25 10.61 4.89
C PRO A 100 19.83 10.23 5.31
N ARG A 101 19.24 10.93 6.27
CA ARG A 101 17.85 10.77 6.72
C ARG A 101 16.85 11.06 5.60
N HIS A 102 17.04 12.12 4.84
CA HIS A 102 16.14 12.45 3.72
C HIS A 102 16.11 11.36 2.65
N LYS A 103 17.24 10.72 2.38
CA LYS A 103 17.30 9.57 1.46
C LYS A 103 16.57 8.34 2.01
N SER A 104 16.63 8.10 3.33
CA SER A 104 15.90 7.02 3.98
C SER A 104 14.39 7.25 3.92
N ASP A 105 13.92 8.46 4.20
CA ASP A 105 12.52 8.84 4.09
C ASP A 105 11.97 8.56 2.69
N GLN A 106 12.71 8.95 1.65
CA GLN A 106 12.31 8.69 0.26
C GLN A 106 12.26 7.19 -0.06
N LYS A 107 13.25 6.41 0.39
CA LYS A 107 13.25 4.95 0.20
C LYS A 107 12.06 4.30 0.87
N ILE A 108 11.81 4.64 2.13
CA ILE A 108 10.67 4.12 2.90
C ILE A 108 9.36 4.48 2.21
N PHE A 109 9.23 5.73 1.75
CA PHE A 109 8.05 6.21 1.04
C PHE A 109 7.76 5.40 -0.22
N TYR A 110 8.76 5.21 -1.09
CA TYR A 110 8.53 4.47 -2.35
C TYR A 110 8.37 2.96 -2.14
N LEU A 111 9.07 2.37 -1.17
CA LEU A 111 8.84 0.97 -0.81
C LEU A 111 7.43 0.76 -0.22
N LYS A 112 6.99 1.66 0.66
CA LYS A 112 5.61 1.65 1.16
C LYS A 112 4.62 1.79 0.00
N MET A 113 4.87 2.70 -0.95
CA MET A 113 4.02 2.89 -2.12
C MET A 113 3.96 1.61 -2.99
N SER A 114 5.09 0.96 -3.26
CA SER A 114 5.10 -0.35 -3.93
C SER A 114 4.26 -1.37 -3.17
N GLY A 115 4.43 -1.46 -1.84
CA GLY A 115 3.63 -2.32 -0.99
C GLY A 115 2.12 -2.04 -1.08
N ASP A 116 1.73 -0.76 -1.06
CA ASP A 116 0.33 -0.33 -1.14
C ASP A 116 -0.30 -0.72 -2.48
N TYR A 117 0.36 -0.44 -3.60
CA TYR A 117 -0.20 -0.73 -4.93
C TYR A 117 -0.23 -2.23 -5.22
N HIS A 118 0.75 -3.00 -4.77
CA HIS A 118 0.68 -4.46 -4.81
C HIS A 118 -0.44 -5.01 -3.92
N ARG A 119 -0.71 -4.42 -2.76
CA ARG A 119 -1.87 -4.77 -1.93
C ARG A 119 -3.18 -4.51 -2.65
N TYR A 120 -3.34 -3.36 -3.31
CA TYR A 120 -4.53 -3.07 -4.11
C TYR A 120 -4.73 -4.07 -5.25
N MET A 121 -3.65 -4.47 -5.93
CA MET A 121 -3.71 -5.54 -6.93
C MET A 121 -4.16 -6.86 -6.30
N ALA A 122 -3.65 -7.22 -5.12
CA ALA A 122 -4.05 -8.43 -4.42
C ALA A 122 -5.52 -8.40 -3.93
N GLU A 123 -6.08 -7.21 -3.64
CA GLU A 123 -7.49 -7.04 -3.25
C GLU A 123 -8.45 -7.32 -4.43
N ILE A 124 -8.12 -6.83 -5.63
CA ILE A 124 -9.01 -6.94 -6.80
C ILE A 124 -8.83 -8.23 -7.59
N GLN A 125 -7.70 -8.91 -7.42
CA GLN A 125 -7.44 -10.19 -8.10
C GLN A 125 -7.92 -11.38 -7.28
N ARG A 126 -8.27 -12.47 -7.97
CA ARG A 126 -8.78 -13.70 -7.36
C ARG A 126 -7.88 -14.88 -7.70
N GLY A 127 -7.94 -15.92 -6.86
CA GLY A 127 -7.22 -17.16 -7.08
C GLY A 127 -5.70 -16.97 -7.15
N GLU A 128 -5.04 -17.68 -8.04
CA GLU A 128 -3.58 -17.68 -8.16
C GLU A 128 -2.98 -16.32 -8.57
N ALA A 129 -3.72 -15.52 -9.33
CA ALA A 129 -3.27 -14.19 -9.75
C ALA A 129 -3.02 -13.24 -8.57
N ARG A 130 -3.68 -13.45 -7.43
CA ARG A 130 -3.48 -12.69 -6.18
C ARG A 130 -2.11 -12.94 -5.55
N ILE A 131 -1.59 -14.17 -5.68
CA ILE A 131 -0.41 -14.64 -4.94
C ILE A 131 0.84 -13.79 -5.19
N PRO A 132 1.28 -13.53 -6.44
CA PRO A 132 2.50 -12.76 -6.68
C PRO A 132 2.41 -11.34 -6.12
N HIS A 133 1.25 -10.70 -6.21
CA HIS A 133 1.05 -9.35 -5.66
C HIS A 133 1.04 -9.35 -4.13
N SER A 134 0.44 -10.34 -3.48
CA SER A 134 0.52 -10.50 -2.03
C SER A 134 1.97 -10.67 -1.55
N LEU A 135 2.78 -11.48 -2.23
CA LEU A 135 4.18 -11.67 -1.90
C LEU A 135 5.00 -10.38 -2.08
N ARG A 136 4.84 -9.69 -3.22
CA ARG A 136 5.53 -8.43 -3.49
C ARG A 136 5.16 -7.32 -2.50
N SER A 137 3.88 -7.23 -2.14
CA SER A 137 3.41 -6.28 -1.12
C SER A 137 4.13 -6.51 0.21
N ARG A 138 4.19 -7.76 0.68
CA ARG A 138 4.89 -8.12 1.90
C ARG A 138 6.36 -7.74 1.85
N GLU A 139 7.08 -8.17 0.80
CA GLU A 139 8.49 -7.88 0.63
C GLU A 139 8.81 -6.38 0.65
N ALA A 140 7.95 -5.58 0.01
CA ALA A 140 8.13 -4.13 -0.04
C ALA A 140 7.94 -3.49 1.36
N TYR A 141 6.90 -3.91 2.10
CA TYR A 141 6.68 -3.42 3.46
C TYR A 141 7.79 -3.85 4.43
N GLU A 142 8.26 -5.11 4.36
CA GLU A 142 9.35 -5.61 5.19
C GLU A 142 10.65 -4.83 4.96
N LYS A 143 11.02 -4.61 3.69
CA LYS A 143 12.19 -3.77 3.33
C LYS A 143 12.05 -2.32 3.83
N ALA A 144 10.85 -1.75 3.73
CA ALA A 144 10.59 -0.41 4.23
C ALA A 144 10.74 -0.34 5.76
N LEU A 145 10.25 -1.35 6.49
CA LEU A 145 10.38 -1.45 7.95
C LEU A 145 11.83 -1.64 8.39
N GLU A 146 12.61 -2.45 7.67
CA GLU A 146 14.04 -2.61 7.94
C GLU A 146 14.77 -1.27 7.87
N ILE A 147 14.55 -0.48 6.82
CA ILE A 147 15.14 0.85 6.68
C ILE A 147 14.62 1.80 7.77
N ALA A 148 13.32 1.77 8.08
CA ALA A 148 12.72 2.66 9.07
C ALA A 148 13.26 2.42 10.50
N ARG A 149 13.65 1.19 10.81
CA ARG A 149 14.19 0.76 12.11
C ARG A 149 15.71 0.80 12.21
N ASP A 150 16.41 1.17 11.15
CA ASP A 150 17.88 1.24 11.18
C ASP A 150 18.34 2.25 12.25
N PRO A 151 19.20 1.86 13.20
CA PRO A 151 19.61 2.72 14.30
C PRO A 151 20.39 3.98 13.86
N LYS A 152 21.01 3.94 12.67
CA LYS A 152 21.86 5.03 12.16
C LYS A 152 21.14 5.93 11.14
N ALA A 153 20.30 5.34 10.33
CA ALA A 153 19.68 6.01 9.19
C ALA A 153 18.13 5.95 9.22
N GLY A 154 17.55 5.26 10.20
CA GLY A 154 16.11 5.13 10.37
C GLY A 154 15.43 6.42 10.79
N VAL A 155 14.12 6.38 10.82
CA VAL A 155 13.25 7.50 11.17
C VAL A 155 12.64 7.32 12.57
N ALA A 156 12.31 8.43 13.22
CA ALA A 156 11.71 8.42 14.55
C ALA A 156 10.40 7.60 14.59
N THR A 157 10.09 7.05 15.75
CA THR A 157 8.87 6.28 16.01
C THR A 157 7.59 7.09 15.76
N THR A 158 7.64 8.39 16.00
CA THR A 158 6.56 9.35 15.75
C THR A 158 6.53 9.90 14.33
N HIS A 159 7.46 9.50 13.46
CA HIS A 159 7.51 10.02 12.09
C HIS A 159 6.33 9.49 11.27
N PRO A 160 5.54 10.37 10.58
CA PRO A 160 4.34 9.95 9.85
C PRO A 160 4.58 8.83 8.83
N ILE A 161 5.75 8.81 8.16
CA ILE A 161 6.12 7.73 7.22
C ILE A 161 6.23 6.39 7.94
N ARG A 162 6.88 6.32 9.13
CA ARG A 162 7.05 5.09 9.90
C ARG A 162 5.72 4.62 10.47
N LEU A 163 4.93 5.52 11.04
CA LEU A 163 3.59 5.20 11.56
C LEU A 163 2.64 4.76 10.44
N GLY A 164 2.62 5.49 9.31
CA GLY A 164 1.80 5.13 8.15
C GLY A 164 2.23 3.81 7.48
N LEU A 165 3.52 3.47 7.51
CA LEU A 165 4.01 2.18 7.07
C LEU A 165 3.47 1.05 7.97
N ALA A 166 3.56 1.19 9.29
CA ALA A 166 3.04 0.20 10.23
C ALA A 166 1.51 0.04 10.10
N LEU A 167 0.78 1.16 9.94
CA LEU A 167 -0.66 1.14 9.69
C LEU A 167 -1.00 0.33 8.43
N ASN A 168 -0.37 0.62 7.29
CA ASN A 168 -0.70 -0.06 6.04
C ASN A 168 -0.23 -1.52 6.03
N TYR A 169 0.88 -1.84 6.68
CA TYR A 169 1.35 -3.21 6.82
C TYR A 169 0.45 -4.05 7.74
N SER A 170 -0.07 -3.46 8.82
CA SER A 170 -1.06 -4.15 9.65
C SER A 170 -2.37 -4.41 8.89
N VAL A 171 -2.84 -3.45 8.09
CA VAL A 171 -3.99 -3.64 7.19
C VAL A 171 -3.73 -4.76 6.17
N PHE A 172 -2.52 -4.84 5.60
CA PHE A 172 -2.13 -5.93 4.70
C PHE A 172 -2.26 -7.30 5.39
N HIS A 173 -1.80 -7.43 6.64
CA HIS A 173 -1.94 -8.69 7.38
C HIS A 173 -3.39 -9.05 7.61
N HIS A 174 -4.24 -8.09 7.98
CA HIS A 174 -5.67 -8.34 8.19
C HIS A 174 -6.41 -8.69 6.89
N GLU A 175 -6.31 -7.85 5.86
CA GLU A 175 -7.13 -7.94 4.65
C GLU A 175 -6.61 -8.98 3.63
N ILE A 176 -5.28 -9.10 3.50
CA ILE A 176 -4.68 -9.93 2.44
C ILE A 176 -4.22 -11.28 2.97
N ARG A 177 -3.62 -11.29 4.16
CA ARG A 177 -3.11 -12.51 4.80
C ARG A 177 -4.14 -13.22 5.66
N GLU A 178 -5.24 -12.54 5.99
CA GLU A 178 -6.27 -13.02 6.92
C GLU A 178 -5.69 -13.38 8.30
N ASP A 179 -4.58 -12.72 8.65
CA ASP A 179 -3.84 -12.89 9.89
C ASP A 179 -4.10 -11.69 10.81
N THR A 180 -5.25 -11.74 11.48
CA THR A 180 -5.70 -10.66 12.37
C THR A 180 -4.78 -10.51 13.59
N GLU A 181 -4.19 -11.59 14.09
CA GLU A 181 -3.28 -11.56 15.24
C GLU A 181 -2.00 -10.81 14.88
N ALA A 182 -1.37 -11.15 13.76
CA ALA A 182 -0.20 -10.41 13.27
C ALA A 182 -0.53 -8.94 13.01
N ALA A 183 -1.71 -8.63 12.46
CA ALA A 183 -2.16 -7.25 12.23
C ALA A 183 -2.23 -6.45 13.54
N ILE A 184 -2.85 -7.00 14.57
CA ILE A 184 -2.94 -6.39 15.90
C ILE A 184 -1.55 -6.18 16.50
N ASN A 185 -0.68 -7.18 16.43
CA ASN A 185 0.67 -7.11 17.01
C ASN A 185 1.51 -6.00 16.34
N ILE A 186 1.48 -5.90 15.01
CA ILE A 186 2.18 -4.85 14.26
C ILE A 186 1.66 -3.45 14.62
N ALA A 187 0.33 -3.30 14.66
CA ALA A 187 -0.31 -2.02 14.98
C ALA A 187 -0.05 -1.61 16.44
N GLN A 188 -0.13 -2.56 17.39
CA GLN A 188 0.10 -2.31 18.80
C GLN A 188 1.54 -1.89 19.07
N GLN A 189 2.52 -2.59 18.48
CA GLN A 189 3.93 -2.20 18.62
C GLN A 189 4.17 -0.77 18.15
N ALA A 190 3.63 -0.38 16.97
CA ALA A 190 3.79 0.96 16.46
C ALA A 190 3.06 2.02 17.29
N LEU A 191 1.91 1.67 17.86
CA LEU A 191 1.15 2.54 18.76
C LEU A 191 1.94 2.79 20.07
N ASP A 192 2.47 1.75 20.68
CA ASP A 192 3.20 1.84 21.95
C ASP A 192 4.50 2.65 21.76
N GLU A 193 5.33 2.30 20.76
CA GLU A 193 6.56 3.04 20.42
C GLU A 193 6.27 4.53 20.10
N GLY A 194 5.19 4.80 19.37
CA GLY A 194 4.82 6.16 18.98
C GLY A 194 4.26 6.98 20.14
N LEU A 195 3.51 6.38 21.08
CA LEU A 195 3.00 7.05 22.27
C LEU A 195 4.11 7.39 23.26
N GLU A 196 5.11 6.52 23.44
CA GLU A 196 6.27 6.77 24.30
C GLU A 196 7.03 8.04 23.89
N ASP A 197 7.15 8.26 22.57
CA ASP A 197 7.94 9.39 22.03
C ASP A 197 7.07 10.59 21.63
N LEU A 198 5.75 10.55 21.80
CA LEU A 198 4.83 11.60 21.33
C LEU A 198 5.08 12.94 22.04
N ASP A 199 5.38 12.89 23.34
CA ASP A 199 5.62 14.10 24.15
C ASP A 199 6.85 14.88 23.67
N ALA A 200 7.81 14.22 23.02
CA ALA A 200 8.95 14.90 22.40
C ALA A 200 8.56 15.87 21.27
N LEU A 201 7.34 15.74 20.73
CA LEU A 201 6.79 16.63 19.70
C LEU A 201 5.98 17.79 20.26
N SER A 202 5.89 17.97 21.59
CA SER A 202 5.06 19.01 22.25
C SER A 202 5.35 20.43 21.75
N GLU A 203 6.60 20.72 21.41
CA GLU A 203 7.06 22.00 20.86
C GLU A 203 6.84 22.14 19.33
N MET A 204 6.37 21.08 18.66
CA MET A 204 6.14 21.01 17.21
C MET A 204 4.67 20.68 16.91
N PRO A 205 3.74 21.65 17.02
CA PRO A 205 2.30 21.36 16.97
C PRO A 205 1.82 20.64 15.70
N ARG A 206 2.42 20.91 14.56
CA ARG A 206 2.08 20.24 13.30
C ARG A 206 2.52 18.77 13.30
N ALA A 207 3.78 18.51 13.65
CA ALA A 207 4.30 17.15 13.73
C ALA A 207 3.53 16.32 14.77
N TYR A 208 3.19 16.92 15.91
CA TYR A 208 2.35 16.30 16.93
C TYR A 208 0.98 15.90 16.37
N LYS A 209 0.29 16.81 15.66
CA LYS A 209 -1.04 16.51 15.08
C LYS A 209 -0.96 15.40 14.04
N ASP A 210 0.04 15.44 13.16
CA ASP A 210 0.22 14.43 12.11
C ASP A 210 0.47 13.05 12.73
N ALA A 211 1.33 12.95 13.75
CA ALA A 211 1.59 11.72 14.47
C ALA A 211 0.34 11.23 15.23
N ALA A 212 -0.30 12.11 15.99
CA ALA A 212 -1.47 11.79 16.81
C ALA A 212 -2.64 11.25 15.96
N LEU A 213 -2.84 11.79 14.75
CA LEU A 213 -3.86 11.28 13.82
C LEU A 213 -3.59 9.83 13.43
N ILE A 214 -2.35 9.49 13.06
CA ILE A 214 -2.03 8.12 12.64
C ILE A 214 -2.07 7.17 13.84
N LEU A 215 -1.61 7.60 15.02
CA LEU A 215 -1.73 6.82 16.24
C LEU A 215 -3.19 6.52 16.61
N LYS A 216 -4.09 7.50 16.41
CA LYS A 216 -5.52 7.28 16.55
C LYS A 216 -6.03 6.20 15.58
N LEU A 217 -5.65 6.26 14.31
CA LEU A 217 -6.05 5.25 13.31
C LEU A 217 -5.54 3.85 13.66
N LEU A 218 -4.30 3.72 14.15
CA LEU A 218 -3.78 2.44 14.66
C LEU A 218 -4.63 1.90 15.81
N LYS A 219 -4.94 2.75 16.78
CA LYS A 219 -5.78 2.39 17.94
C LYS A 219 -7.19 1.95 17.51
N ASP A 220 -7.81 2.68 16.60
CA ASP A 220 -9.15 2.38 16.10
C ASP A 220 -9.16 1.03 15.35
N ASN A 221 -8.16 0.76 14.52
CA ASN A 221 -8.01 -0.52 13.84
C ASN A 221 -7.82 -1.68 14.83
N ILE A 222 -6.96 -1.53 15.84
CA ILE A 222 -6.75 -2.53 16.88
C ILE A 222 -8.07 -2.88 17.57
N ALA A 223 -8.82 -1.87 18.02
CA ALA A 223 -10.10 -2.06 18.71
C ALA A 223 -11.11 -2.82 17.84
N MET A 224 -11.20 -2.45 16.55
CA MET A 224 -12.07 -3.09 15.60
C MET A 224 -11.68 -4.55 15.35
N TRP A 225 -10.39 -4.84 15.14
CA TRP A 225 -9.91 -6.20 14.89
C TRP A 225 -10.05 -7.11 16.13
N GLN A 226 -9.85 -6.57 17.34
CA GLN A 226 -10.10 -7.30 18.58
C GLN A 226 -11.58 -7.66 18.74
N ALA A 227 -12.49 -6.72 18.44
CA ALA A 227 -13.92 -6.99 18.47
C ALA A 227 -14.32 -8.07 17.45
N PHE A 228 -13.76 -8.02 16.23
CA PHE A 228 -13.96 -9.04 15.20
C PHE A 228 -13.47 -10.44 15.65
N ALA A 229 -12.26 -10.51 16.21
CA ALA A 229 -11.70 -11.76 16.71
C ALA A 229 -12.55 -12.36 17.85
N ALA A 230 -13.05 -11.53 18.76
CA ALA A 230 -13.93 -11.94 19.84
C ALA A 230 -15.28 -12.49 19.34
N GLN A 231 -15.87 -11.86 18.33
CA GLN A 231 -17.10 -12.35 17.69
C GLN A 231 -16.90 -13.70 17.01
N LYS A 232 -15.76 -13.88 16.30
CA LYS A 232 -15.42 -15.14 15.64
C LYS A 232 -15.24 -16.28 16.64
N SER A 233 -14.67 -16.00 17.81
CA SER A 233 -14.52 -16.97 18.90
C SER A 233 -15.86 -17.40 19.51
N ASN A 234 -16.80 -16.45 19.65
CA ASN A 234 -18.12 -16.72 20.22
C ASN A 234 -19.06 -17.44 19.25
N ASN A 235 -18.89 -17.24 17.93
CA ASN A 235 -19.70 -17.90 16.90
C ASN A 235 -19.13 -19.23 16.41
N GLY A 236 -18.00 -19.67 16.90
CA GLY A 236 -17.36 -20.96 16.55
C GLY A 236 -18.16 -22.21 16.93
N GLY A 237 -19.39 -22.07 17.39
CA GLY A 237 -20.34 -23.14 17.71
C GLY A 237 -21.57 -23.25 16.80
N SER A 238 -21.74 -22.40 15.78
CA SER A 238 -22.86 -22.49 14.84
C SER A 238 -22.43 -22.04 13.44
N SER A 239 -22.61 -22.92 12.50
CA SER A 239 -22.32 -22.72 11.07
C SER A 239 -23.13 -21.58 10.47
N GLY A 240 -22.43 -20.66 9.77
CA GLY A 240 -22.95 -19.84 8.68
C GLY A 240 -23.54 -18.50 9.08
N ASP A 241 -22.73 -17.44 8.95
CA ASP A 241 -23.19 -16.20 8.32
C ASP A 241 -22.00 -15.28 7.99
N ASP A 242 -21.88 -14.93 6.71
CA ASP A 242 -20.76 -14.17 6.10
C ASP A 242 -20.94 -12.63 6.24
N GLY A 243 -21.84 -12.17 7.15
CA GLY A 243 -22.23 -10.76 7.27
C GLY A 243 -21.24 -9.86 8.07
N GLY A 244 -20.25 -10.40 8.75
CA GLY A 244 -19.37 -9.62 9.65
C GLY A 244 -18.29 -8.79 8.96
N VAL A 245 -17.83 -9.23 7.80
CA VAL A 245 -16.73 -8.58 7.05
C VAL A 245 -17.17 -7.25 6.43
N GLU A 246 -18.44 -7.12 6.08
CA GLU A 246 -19.01 -5.98 5.38
C GLU A 246 -19.15 -4.73 6.27
N ALA A 247 -19.48 -4.90 7.54
CA ALA A 247 -19.58 -3.80 8.50
C ALA A 247 -18.21 -3.19 8.81
N VAL A 248 -17.17 -4.02 8.89
CA VAL A 248 -15.79 -3.62 9.15
C VAL A 248 -15.18 -2.88 7.95
N GLN A 249 -15.46 -3.34 6.74
CA GLN A 249 -14.98 -2.72 5.50
C GLN A 249 -15.61 -1.35 5.25
N LYS A 250 -16.86 -1.15 5.69
CA LYS A 250 -17.56 0.13 5.61
C LYS A 250 -16.96 1.18 6.55
N GLN A 251 -16.50 0.78 7.72
CA GLN A 251 -15.87 1.66 8.70
C GLN A 251 -14.46 2.09 8.27
N LEU A 252 -13.66 1.17 7.68
CA LEU A 252 -12.35 1.49 7.10
C LEU A 252 -12.43 2.49 5.95
N SER A 253 -13.52 2.46 5.19
CA SER A 253 -13.77 3.41 4.10
C SER A 253 -14.11 4.82 4.61
N GLN A 254 -14.68 4.95 5.79
CA GLN A 254 -15.09 6.24 6.37
C GLN A 254 -13.91 6.99 7.02
N THR A 255 -12.94 6.30 7.60
CA THR A 255 -11.78 6.94 8.24
C THR A 255 -10.81 7.60 7.25
N HIS A 256 -10.87 7.22 5.96
CA HIS A 256 -10.04 7.84 4.90
C HIS A 256 -10.67 9.09 4.25
N ILE A 257 -11.91 9.44 4.59
CA ILE A 257 -12.64 10.56 3.98
C ILE A 257 -12.37 11.89 4.70
N GLU A 258 -11.97 11.86 5.96
CA GLU A 258 -11.74 13.07 6.78
C GLU A 258 -10.35 13.72 6.56
N GLU A 259 -9.48 13.20 5.69
CA GLU A 259 -8.17 13.81 5.39
C GLU A 259 -8.20 14.92 4.33
N LYS A 260 -9.38 15.40 3.91
CA LYS A 260 -9.51 16.40 2.82
C LYS A 260 -10.30 17.66 3.17
N GLU A 261 -10.31 18.10 4.45
CA GLU A 261 -10.73 19.48 4.80
C GLU A 261 -9.68 20.22 5.60
#